data_ee3d642b96b9459de04f8631b742e245
#
_entry.id   ee3d642b96b9459de04f8631b742e245
#
_cell.length_a   1.000
_cell.length_b   1.000
_cell.length_c   1.000
_cell.angle_alpha   90.00
_cell.angle_beta   90.00
_cell.angle_gamma   90.00
#
_symmetry.space_group_name_H-M   'P 1'
#
loop_
_entity.id
_entity.type
_entity.pdbx_description
1 polymer ?
#
loop_
_entity_poly.entity_id
_entity_poly.type
_entity_poly.pdbx_seq_one_letter_code
_entity_poly.pdbx_strand_id
1 'polypeptide(L)'
;MLVHKHRKPFPHLIIEDFYDEEELELIWEELKYYTKPGKFLDVDGFKGVVGSTNSHALVLDNIYTAPRDENSPNFRTISNILTVTRKVFDKFIIDTYESLGGCCSLYGKCNADTTKVRYYHDGEYYKSHIDSPFNFLMFSYFHKEPKKFSGGELFFPKHDYEYSCDNNSIIMFPGWVEHGVKEVSINDSDYYEGYGRYAITHFGEIWDRTRRGIK
;
A
#
# COMPACT_ATOMS: atom_id res chain seq x y z
N MET A 1 -9.15 -6.40 15.67
CA MET A 1 -8.88 -5.05 15.17
C MET A 1 -8.68 -4.11 16.35
N LEU A 2 -7.48 -3.55 16.53
CA LEU A 2 -7.12 -2.58 17.57
C LEU A 2 -6.72 -1.26 16.91
N VAL A 3 -7.31 -0.15 17.36
CA VAL A 3 -7.23 1.16 16.67
C VAL A 3 -6.43 2.16 17.52
N HIS A 4 -5.36 2.71 16.95
CA HIS A 4 -4.50 3.70 17.58
C HIS A 4 -4.56 5.03 16.81
N LYS A 5 -5.08 6.06 17.46
CA LYS A 5 -5.20 7.41 16.89
C LYS A 5 -4.08 8.32 17.38
N HIS A 6 -3.29 8.87 16.48
CA HIS A 6 -2.18 9.74 16.79
C HIS A 6 -2.33 11.11 16.13
N ARG A 7 -2.17 12.18 16.91
CA ARG A 7 -2.12 13.55 16.38
C ARG A 7 -0.69 14.09 16.27
N LYS A 8 0.24 13.44 16.92
CA LYS A 8 1.68 13.76 16.91
C LYS A 8 2.48 12.51 16.59
N PRO A 9 3.64 12.65 15.91
CA PRO A 9 4.24 13.90 15.41
C PRO A 9 3.51 14.50 14.20
N PHE A 10 2.66 13.75 13.53
CA PHE A 10 1.72 14.14 12.48
C PHE A 10 0.41 13.34 12.67
N PRO A 11 -0.72 13.77 12.07
CA PRO A 11 -1.94 13.00 12.21
C PRO A 11 -1.84 11.67 11.46
N HIS A 12 -1.97 10.55 12.16
CA HIS A 12 -2.00 9.22 11.58
C HIS A 12 -2.86 8.25 12.39
N LEU A 13 -3.33 7.23 11.72
CA LEU A 13 -4.10 6.13 12.28
C LEU A 13 -3.34 4.82 12.04
N ILE A 14 -3.17 4.02 13.08
CA ILE A 14 -2.66 2.64 12.97
C ILE A 14 -3.78 1.70 13.40
N ILE A 15 -4.00 0.64 12.64
CA ILE A 15 -4.96 -0.39 12.99
C ILE A 15 -4.25 -1.75 12.88
N GLU A 16 -4.19 -2.46 13.99
CA GLU A 16 -3.70 -3.84 14.07
C GLU A 16 -4.86 -4.81 13.85
N ASP A 17 -4.56 -6.01 13.36
CA ASP A 17 -5.54 -7.03 12.97
C ASP A 17 -6.67 -6.43 12.10
N PHE A 18 -6.23 -5.71 11.04
CA PHE A 18 -7.15 -4.92 10.22
C PHE A 18 -8.10 -5.79 9.40
N TYR A 19 -7.59 -6.87 8.83
CA TYR A 19 -8.38 -7.83 8.08
C TYR A 19 -8.70 -9.05 8.95
N ASP A 20 -9.91 -9.58 8.82
CA ASP A 20 -10.29 -10.85 9.45
C ASP A 20 -9.71 -12.06 8.69
N GLU A 21 -9.98 -13.27 9.20
CA GLU A 21 -9.40 -14.50 8.64
C GLU A 21 -9.85 -14.74 7.19
N GLU A 22 -11.12 -14.50 6.86
CA GLU A 22 -11.66 -14.70 5.51
C GLU A 22 -11.05 -13.67 4.53
N GLU A 23 -10.95 -12.41 4.94
CA GLU A 23 -10.32 -11.35 4.17
C GLU A 23 -8.84 -11.64 3.93
N LEU A 24 -8.12 -12.12 4.96
CA LEU A 24 -6.70 -12.51 4.85
C LEU A 24 -6.49 -13.68 3.88
N GLU A 25 -7.36 -14.68 3.91
CA GLU A 25 -7.28 -15.81 2.99
C GLU A 25 -7.37 -15.34 1.54
N LEU A 26 -8.34 -14.47 1.22
CA LEU A 26 -8.50 -13.87 -0.09
C LEU A 26 -7.29 -13.03 -0.54
N ILE A 27 -6.73 -12.23 0.38
CA ILE A 27 -5.52 -11.44 0.12
C ILE A 27 -4.34 -12.37 -0.19
N TRP A 28 -4.10 -13.38 0.65
CA TRP A 28 -2.98 -14.30 0.47
C TRP A 28 -3.09 -15.17 -0.78
N GLU A 29 -4.31 -15.56 -1.19
CA GLU A 29 -4.53 -16.28 -2.44
C GLU A 29 -3.99 -15.46 -3.62
N GLU A 30 -4.27 -14.16 -3.66
CA GLU A 30 -3.80 -13.28 -4.74
C GLU A 30 -2.32 -12.92 -4.61
N LEU A 31 -1.81 -12.65 -3.40
CA LEU A 31 -0.38 -12.37 -3.18
C LEU A 31 0.50 -13.54 -3.61
N LYS A 32 0.12 -14.79 -3.31
CA LYS A 32 0.83 -16.00 -3.78
C LYS A 32 0.88 -16.10 -5.30
N TYR A 33 -0.11 -15.57 -5.99
CA TYR A 33 -0.09 -15.53 -7.45
C TYR A 33 0.98 -14.56 -7.97
N TYR A 34 1.12 -13.40 -7.36
CA TYR A 34 2.05 -12.36 -7.80
C TYR A 34 3.51 -12.66 -7.46
N THR A 35 3.81 -13.47 -6.45
CA THR A 35 5.19 -13.85 -6.09
C THR A 35 5.85 -14.83 -7.05
N LYS A 36 5.14 -15.31 -8.08
CA LYS A 36 5.75 -16.15 -9.10
C LYS A 36 6.75 -15.34 -9.93
N PRO A 37 7.91 -15.96 -10.31
CA PRO A 37 8.92 -15.28 -11.12
C PRO A 37 8.34 -14.58 -12.35
N GLY A 38 8.78 -13.36 -12.62
CA GLY A 38 8.36 -12.55 -13.77
C GLY A 38 6.95 -11.97 -13.68
N LYS A 39 6.29 -12.01 -12.51
CA LYS A 39 4.96 -11.42 -12.31
C LYS A 39 4.99 -10.00 -11.77
N PHE A 40 5.99 -9.64 -10.97
CA PHE A 40 6.21 -8.26 -10.56
C PHE A 40 6.95 -7.49 -11.64
N LEU A 41 6.49 -6.29 -11.94
CA LEU A 41 7.15 -5.39 -12.88
C LEU A 41 8.23 -4.59 -12.16
N ASP A 42 9.36 -4.39 -12.85
CA ASP A 42 10.37 -3.45 -12.38
C ASP A 42 9.79 -2.04 -12.33
N VAL A 43 9.96 -1.38 -11.21
CA VAL A 43 9.38 -0.05 -10.98
C VAL A 43 10.07 1.04 -11.82
N ASP A 44 11.30 0.81 -12.25
CA ASP A 44 12.05 1.73 -13.12
C ASP A 44 11.36 2.04 -14.46
N GLY A 45 10.43 1.18 -14.88
CA GLY A 45 9.55 1.41 -16.04
C GLY A 45 8.37 2.35 -15.78
N PHE A 46 8.08 2.70 -14.52
CA PHE A 46 6.94 3.56 -14.17
C PHE A 46 7.38 5.03 -14.07
N LYS A 47 6.90 5.86 -15.01
CA LYS A 47 7.04 7.33 -14.91
C LYS A 47 6.40 7.82 -13.62
N GLY A 48 7.19 8.44 -12.74
CA GLY A 48 6.73 9.04 -11.49
C GLY A 48 7.11 8.31 -10.21
N VAL A 49 7.88 7.22 -10.30
CA VAL A 49 8.47 6.58 -9.13
C VAL A 49 9.80 7.23 -8.80
N VAL A 50 9.87 7.92 -7.67
CA VAL A 50 11.10 8.58 -7.23
C VAL A 50 12.07 7.54 -6.68
N GLY A 51 13.11 7.24 -7.47
CA GLY A 51 14.37 6.66 -7.02
C GLY A 51 14.30 5.55 -5.98
N SER A 52 13.71 4.41 -6.32
CA SER A 52 14.01 3.17 -5.59
C SER A 52 15.04 2.39 -6.37
N THR A 53 15.90 1.69 -5.68
CA THR A 53 16.70 0.64 -6.29
C THR A 53 15.80 -0.58 -6.41
N ASN A 54 15.48 -0.99 -7.62
CA ASN A 54 14.91 -2.31 -7.96
C ASN A 54 13.61 -2.75 -7.24
N SER A 55 12.81 -1.87 -6.65
CA SER A 55 11.57 -2.34 -6.01
C SER A 55 10.53 -2.77 -7.06
N HIS A 56 9.98 -3.95 -6.88
CA HIS A 56 8.97 -4.51 -7.76
C HIS A 56 7.57 -4.12 -7.28
N ALA A 57 6.74 -3.58 -8.19
CA ALA A 57 5.36 -3.21 -7.87
C ALA A 57 4.39 -3.59 -9.00
N LEU A 58 3.15 -3.85 -8.60
CA LEU A 58 2.02 -3.98 -9.52
C LEU A 58 0.99 -2.91 -9.20
N VAL A 59 0.57 -2.16 -10.20
CA VAL A 59 -0.58 -1.26 -10.10
C VAL A 59 -1.81 -2.07 -10.46
N LEU A 60 -2.57 -2.51 -9.46
CA LEU A 60 -3.71 -3.42 -9.67
C LEU A 60 -4.79 -2.80 -10.53
N ASP A 61 -5.05 -1.51 -10.35
CA ASP A 61 -6.04 -0.80 -11.17
C ASP A 61 -5.71 -0.90 -12.66
N ASN A 62 -4.44 -0.80 -13.04
CA ASN A 62 -4.04 -0.94 -14.44
C ASN A 62 -4.27 -2.36 -14.98
N ILE A 63 -4.09 -3.38 -14.12
CA ILE A 63 -4.29 -4.78 -14.51
C ILE A 63 -5.78 -5.10 -14.73
N TYR A 64 -6.66 -4.54 -13.89
CA TYR A 64 -8.07 -4.92 -13.86
C TYR A 64 -8.99 -3.93 -14.58
N THR A 65 -8.57 -2.70 -14.86
CA THR A 65 -9.38 -1.67 -15.51
C THR A 65 -8.97 -1.35 -16.94
N ALA A 66 -7.72 -1.67 -17.35
CA ALA A 66 -7.27 -1.46 -18.71
C ALA A 66 -8.05 -2.32 -19.74
N PRO A 67 -8.17 -1.88 -21.00
CA PRO A 67 -8.70 -2.72 -22.06
C PRO A 67 -7.95 -4.06 -22.09
N ARG A 68 -8.68 -5.16 -22.05
CA ARG A 68 -8.10 -6.50 -21.84
C ARG A 68 -8.09 -7.29 -23.14
N ASP A 69 -6.98 -7.96 -23.38
CA ASP A 69 -6.92 -9.07 -24.34
C ASP A 69 -7.27 -10.35 -23.60
N GLU A 70 -8.45 -10.91 -23.92
CA GLU A 70 -8.95 -12.17 -23.34
C GLU A 70 -8.01 -13.36 -23.63
N ASN A 71 -7.16 -13.24 -24.63
CA ASN A 71 -6.16 -14.25 -24.97
C ASN A 71 -4.84 -14.10 -24.17
N SER A 72 -4.73 -13.05 -23.35
CA SER A 72 -3.56 -12.87 -22.51
C SER A 72 -3.49 -13.97 -21.44
N PRO A 73 -2.32 -14.63 -21.27
CA PRO A 73 -2.16 -15.65 -20.22
C PRO A 73 -2.29 -15.09 -18.80
N ASN A 74 -2.29 -13.79 -18.65
CA ASN A 74 -2.43 -13.08 -17.37
C ASN A 74 -3.82 -12.44 -17.19
N PHE A 75 -4.77 -12.80 -18.05
CA PHE A 75 -6.13 -12.28 -17.98
C PHE A 75 -6.80 -12.69 -16.67
N ARG A 76 -7.20 -11.71 -15.88
CA ARG A 76 -7.99 -11.87 -14.66
C ARG A 76 -9.12 -10.85 -14.66
N THR A 77 -10.31 -11.26 -14.27
CA THR A 77 -11.49 -10.40 -14.23
C THR A 77 -11.79 -9.83 -12.86
N ILE A 78 -11.29 -10.48 -11.82
CA ILE A 78 -11.58 -10.16 -10.42
C ILE A 78 -10.26 -10.12 -9.64
N SER A 79 -10.12 -9.11 -8.78
CA SER A 79 -9.06 -9.01 -7.78
C SER A 79 -9.68 -9.14 -6.39
N ASN A 80 -9.24 -10.12 -5.63
CA ASN A 80 -9.60 -10.25 -4.23
C ASN A 80 -9.08 -9.05 -3.44
N ILE A 81 -7.83 -8.64 -3.71
CA ILE A 81 -7.20 -7.49 -3.04
C ILE A 81 -8.03 -6.22 -3.27
N LEU A 82 -8.38 -5.89 -4.53
CA LEU A 82 -9.18 -4.70 -4.82
C LEU A 82 -10.57 -4.74 -4.15
N THR A 83 -11.13 -5.94 -3.96
CA THR A 83 -12.42 -6.11 -3.29
C THR A 83 -12.30 -5.89 -1.79
N VAL A 84 -11.37 -6.61 -1.15
CA VAL A 84 -11.20 -6.61 0.31
C VAL A 84 -10.66 -5.27 0.81
N THR A 85 -9.75 -4.66 0.09
CA THR A 85 -9.13 -3.39 0.51
C THR A 85 -10.08 -2.20 0.46
N ARG A 86 -11.28 -2.32 -0.14
CA ARG A 86 -12.34 -1.30 -0.01
C ARG A 86 -12.73 -1.01 1.43
N LYS A 87 -12.45 -1.92 2.35
CA LYS A 87 -12.63 -1.73 3.80
C LYS A 87 -12.03 -0.43 4.34
N VAL A 88 -10.98 0.10 3.71
CA VAL A 88 -10.40 1.41 4.09
C VAL A 88 -11.40 2.58 3.94
N PHE A 89 -12.43 2.42 3.11
CA PHE A 89 -13.50 3.39 2.90
C PHE A 89 -14.80 3.06 3.66
N ASP A 90 -14.77 2.08 4.55
CA ASP A 90 -15.90 1.80 5.41
C ASP A 90 -16.19 2.98 6.35
N LYS A 91 -17.45 3.19 6.64
CA LYS A 91 -17.90 4.33 7.47
C LYS A 91 -17.15 4.42 8.79
N PHE A 92 -16.90 3.29 9.45
CA PHE A 92 -16.16 3.27 10.71
C PHE A 92 -14.72 3.81 10.54
N ILE A 93 -14.04 3.43 9.48
CA ILE A 93 -12.67 3.89 9.19
C ILE A 93 -12.67 5.36 8.82
N ILE A 94 -13.60 5.79 7.97
CA ILE A 94 -13.77 7.20 7.59
C ILE A 94 -13.97 8.05 8.86
N ASP A 95 -14.99 7.74 9.66
CA ASP A 95 -15.33 8.51 10.87
C ASP A 95 -14.12 8.53 11.85
N THR A 96 -13.42 7.40 11.97
CA THR A 96 -12.27 7.28 12.87
C THR A 96 -11.11 8.17 12.42
N TYR A 97 -10.76 8.13 11.12
CA TYR A 97 -9.68 8.92 10.59
C TYR A 97 -10.02 10.42 10.57
N GLU A 98 -11.23 10.78 10.18
CA GLU A 98 -11.73 12.17 10.21
C GLU A 98 -11.72 12.76 11.62
N SER A 99 -11.90 11.93 12.67
CA SER A 99 -11.84 12.37 14.08
C SER A 99 -10.48 12.93 14.51
N LEU A 100 -9.41 12.68 13.73
CA LEU A 100 -8.10 13.31 13.95
C LEU A 100 -8.12 14.81 13.67
N GLY A 101 -9.05 15.28 12.84
CA GLY A 101 -9.22 16.69 12.50
C GLY A 101 -8.24 17.18 11.42
N GLY A 102 -8.24 18.48 11.15
CA GLY A 102 -7.39 19.08 10.13
C GLY A 102 -7.67 18.50 8.72
N CYS A 103 -6.63 18.19 7.97
CA CYS A 103 -6.77 17.61 6.63
C CYS A 103 -7.44 16.23 6.65
N CYS A 104 -7.32 15.46 7.73
CA CYS A 104 -7.97 14.15 7.85
C CYS A 104 -9.50 14.22 7.73
N SER A 105 -10.13 15.36 8.10
CA SER A 105 -11.57 15.60 7.95
C SER A 105 -12.05 15.61 6.50
N LEU A 106 -11.15 15.54 5.55
CA LEU A 106 -11.47 15.47 4.12
C LEU A 106 -11.45 14.04 3.56
N TYR A 107 -11.07 13.03 4.36
CA TYR A 107 -10.86 11.67 3.87
C TYR A 107 -12.13 11.09 3.22
N GLY A 108 -13.30 11.26 3.82
CA GLY A 108 -14.56 10.83 3.22
C GLY A 108 -14.97 11.57 1.93
N LYS A 109 -14.18 12.57 1.49
CA LYS A 109 -14.37 13.23 0.19
C LYS A 109 -13.55 12.61 -0.93
N CYS A 110 -12.72 11.60 -0.64
CA CYS A 110 -12.01 10.85 -1.68
C CYS A 110 -13.01 10.32 -2.72
N ASN A 111 -12.72 10.59 -3.98
CA ASN A 111 -13.57 10.20 -5.12
C ASN A 111 -12.78 9.50 -6.24
N ALA A 112 -11.50 9.25 -6.00
CA ALA A 112 -10.62 8.43 -6.82
C ALA A 112 -9.63 7.73 -5.89
N ASP A 113 -9.10 6.60 -6.33
CA ASP A 113 -8.06 5.86 -5.63
C ASP A 113 -7.24 4.98 -6.58
N THR A 114 -6.07 4.58 -6.11
CA THR A 114 -5.17 3.65 -6.80
C THR A 114 -4.57 2.68 -5.81
N THR A 115 -4.50 1.41 -6.18
CA THR A 115 -3.94 0.34 -5.35
C THR A 115 -2.71 -0.26 -5.99
N LYS A 116 -1.62 -0.36 -5.21
CA LYS A 116 -0.37 -1.00 -5.63
C LYS A 116 -0.01 -2.11 -4.66
N VAL A 117 0.48 -3.23 -5.20
CA VAL A 117 1.11 -4.31 -4.42
C VAL A 117 2.60 -4.23 -4.63
N ARG A 118 3.36 -4.29 -3.54
CA ARG A 118 4.82 -4.35 -3.55
C ARG A 118 5.29 -5.60 -2.83
N TYR A 119 6.38 -6.18 -3.33
CA TYR A 119 7.07 -7.30 -2.72
C TYR A 119 8.56 -7.02 -2.77
N TYR A 120 9.20 -6.87 -1.63
CA TYR A 120 10.57 -6.39 -1.51
C TYR A 120 11.58 -7.54 -1.50
N HIS A 121 12.60 -7.42 -2.33
CA HIS A 121 13.77 -8.29 -2.38
C HIS A 121 14.90 -7.78 -1.47
N ASP A 122 15.98 -8.57 -1.36
CA ASP A 122 17.18 -8.17 -0.61
C ASP A 122 17.80 -6.89 -1.19
N GLY A 123 18.19 -5.97 -0.31
CA GLY A 123 18.74 -4.66 -0.68
C GLY A 123 17.72 -3.64 -1.20
N GLU A 124 16.44 -3.99 -1.32
CA GLU A 124 15.41 -3.05 -1.79
C GLU A 124 14.95 -2.10 -0.69
N TYR A 125 14.79 -0.84 -1.07
CA TYR A 125 14.33 0.25 -0.22
C TYR A 125 13.51 1.26 -1.02
N TYR A 126 12.91 2.21 -0.34
CA TYR A 126 12.28 3.35 -1.00
C TYR A 126 12.79 4.65 -0.40
N LYS A 127 13.39 5.51 -1.23
CA LYS A 127 13.89 6.81 -0.78
C LYS A 127 12.77 7.66 -0.18
N SER A 128 13.12 8.49 0.81
CA SER A 128 12.15 9.42 1.36
C SER A 128 11.63 10.39 0.29
N HIS A 129 10.34 10.61 0.30
CA HIS A 129 9.63 11.46 -0.65
C HIS A 129 8.33 11.97 -0.02
N ILE A 130 7.74 12.93 -0.69
CA ILE A 130 6.41 13.45 -0.38
C ILE A 130 5.52 13.12 -1.58
N ASP A 131 4.36 12.54 -1.31
CA ASP A 131 3.32 12.35 -2.32
C ASP A 131 2.52 13.64 -2.53
N SER A 132 1.48 13.59 -3.36
CA SER A 132 0.60 14.74 -3.53
C SER A 132 -0.04 15.14 -2.19
N PRO A 133 -0.09 16.45 -1.85
CA PRO A 133 -0.73 16.92 -0.63
C PRO A 133 -2.26 16.65 -0.59
N PHE A 134 -2.84 16.26 -1.71
CA PHE A 134 -4.25 15.89 -1.82
C PHE A 134 -4.50 14.38 -1.68
N ASN A 135 -3.45 13.60 -1.45
CA ASN A 135 -3.54 12.17 -1.29
C ASN A 135 -3.67 11.81 0.20
N PHE A 136 -4.42 10.74 0.44
CA PHE A 136 -4.42 10.01 1.69
C PHE A 136 -3.78 8.65 1.44
N LEU A 137 -2.78 8.33 2.23
CA LEU A 137 -1.99 7.12 2.09
C LEU A 137 -2.45 6.09 3.10
N MET A 138 -2.71 4.88 2.63
CA MET A 138 -3.17 3.76 3.45
C MET A 138 -2.32 2.55 3.07
N PHE A 139 -1.41 2.18 3.95
CA PHE A 139 -0.43 1.13 3.69
C PHE A 139 -0.66 -0.06 4.61
N SER A 140 -1.06 -1.18 4.03
CA SER A 140 -1.23 -2.46 4.73
C SER A 140 -0.02 -3.35 4.52
N TYR A 141 0.37 -4.10 5.56
CA TYR A 141 1.59 -4.91 5.57
C TYR A 141 1.28 -6.37 5.86
N PHE A 142 2.01 -7.24 5.15
CA PHE A 142 1.84 -8.69 5.27
C PHE A 142 3.17 -9.39 5.15
N HIS A 143 3.30 -10.50 5.89
CA HIS A 143 4.36 -11.47 5.73
C HIS A 143 3.88 -12.84 6.19
N LYS A 144 4.50 -13.90 5.67
CA LYS A 144 4.30 -15.25 6.18
C LYS A 144 4.98 -15.42 7.53
N GLU A 145 4.40 -16.25 8.37
CA GLU A 145 5.04 -16.69 9.61
C GLU A 145 5.83 -18.01 9.38
N PRO A 146 7.01 -18.17 10.01
CA PRO A 146 7.73 -17.13 10.76
C PRO A 146 8.29 -16.03 9.83
N LYS A 147 8.38 -14.78 10.34
CA LYS A 147 9.01 -13.68 9.60
C LYS A 147 10.48 -14.01 9.29
N LYS A 148 10.87 -13.95 8.01
CA LYS A 148 12.20 -14.34 7.53
C LYS A 148 13.00 -13.20 6.88
N PHE A 149 12.62 -11.98 7.12
CA PHE A 149 13.35 -10.77 6.67
C PHE A 149 13.54 -9.81 7.83
N SER A 150 14.49 -8.90 7.67
CA SER A 150 14.72 -7.75 8.56
C SER A 150 14.67 -6.44 7.77
N GLY A 151 14.59 -5.31 8.47
CA GLY A 151 14.41 -4.01 7.83
C GLY A 151 13.00 -3.83 7.26
N GLY A 152 12.87 -2.89 6.33
CA GLY A 152 11.62 -2.59 5.67
C GLY A 152 10.66 -1.73 6.50
N GLU A 153 11.11 -1.11 7.60
CA GLU A 153 10.32 -0.17 8.37
C GLU A 153 9.94 1.03 7.51
N LEU A 154 8.72 1.52 7.70
CA LEU A 154 8.30 2.81 7.17
C LEU A 154 8.91 3.90 8.06
N PHE A 155 9.71 4.81 7.51
CA PHE A 155 10.35 5.87 8.27
C PHE A 155 9.90 7.26 7.82
N PHE A 156 9.90 8.19 8.76
CA PHE A 156 9.42 9.57 8.59
C PHE A 156 10.53 10.53 9.03
N PRO A 157 11.46 10.91 8.13
CA PRO A 157 12.74 11.55 8.51
C PRO A 157 12.57 12.90 9.19
N LYS A 158 11.55 13.68 8.83
CA LYS A 158 11.28 14.98 9.47
C LYS A 158 10.70 14.88 10.87
N HIS A 159 10.32 13.68 11.29
CA HIS A 159 9.60 13.46 12.54
C HIS A 159 10.35 12.54 13.50
N ASP A 160 11.51 12.02 13.09
CA ASP A 160 12.27 11.00 13.86
C ASP A 160 11.35 9.86 14.34
N TYR A 161 10.50 9.38 13.42
CA TYR A 161 9.49 8.37 13.69
C TYR A 161 9.61 7.21 12.70
N GLU A 162 9.44 6.00 13.22
CA GLU A 162 9.46 4.77 12.44
C GLU A 162 8.28 3.89 12.82
N TYR A 163 7.75 3.19 11.81
CA TYR A 163 6.69 2.23 11.99
C TYR A 163 7.17 0.84 11.54
N SER A 164 7.01 -0.16 12.42
CA SER A 164 7.54 -1.53 12.24
C SER A 164 6.91 -2.30 11.09
N CYS A 165 5.76 -1.86 10.59
CA CYS A 165 5.02 -2.55 9.54
C CYS A 165 4.62 -3.99 9.93
N ASP A 166 3.97 -4.12 11.09
CA ASP A 166 3.56 -5.40 11.65
C ASP A 166 2.57 -6.13 10.74
N ASN A 167 2.57 -7.46 10.83
CA ASN A 167 1.71 -8.30 10.00
C ASN A 167 0.24 -7.99 10.22
N ASN A 168 -0.56 -7.96 9.14
CA ASN A 168 -1.99 -7.62 9.17
C ASN A 168 -2.28 -6.25 9.83
N SER A 169 -1.39 -5.29 9.63
CA SER A 169 -1.58 -3.94 10.12
C SER A 169 -1.74 -2.94 8.98
N ILE A 170 -2.37 -1.82 9.26
CA ILE A 170 -2.48 -0.68 8.34
C ILE A 170 -2.09 0.62 9.04
N ILE A 171 -1.33 1.45 8.35
CA ILE A 171 -1.11 2.84 8.73
C ILE A 171 -1.74 3.78 7.70
N MET A 172 -2.46 4.79 8.19
CA MET A 172 -3.09 5.82 7.35
C MET A 172 -2.53 7.20 7.73
N PHE A 173 -2.08 7.97 6.73
CA PHE A 173 -1.52 9.30 6.95
C PHE A 173 -1.67 10.19 5.70
N PRO A 174 -1.58 11.53 5.84
CA PRO A 174 -1.69 12.45 4.70
C PRO A 174 -0.46 12.40 3.79
N GLY A 175 -0.66 12.53 2.49
CA GLY A 175 0.41 12.45 1.47
C GLY A 175 1.49 13.53 1.55
N TRP A 176 1.26 14.63 2.27
CA TRP A 176 2.27 15.66 2.51
C TRP A 176 3.33 15.28 3.55
N VAL A 177 3.13 14.17 4.27
CA VAL A 177 4.11 13.66 5.25
C VAL A 177 5.23 12.96 4.50
N GLU A 178 6.45 13.47 4.65
CA GLU A 178 7.64 12.84 4.04
C GLU A 178 7.88 11.48 4.66
N HIS A 179 8.02 10.45 3.82
CA HIS A 179 8.19 9.07 4.24
C HIS A 179 9.03 8.27 3.25
N GLY A 180 9.58 7.17 3.73
CA GLY A 180 10.34 6.21 2.93
C GLY A 180 10.32 4.82 3.55
N VAL A 181 10.93 3.85 2.90
CA VAL A 181 11.06 2.47 3.39
C VAL A 181 12.54 2.15 3.54
N LYS A 182 12.93 1.67 4.72
CA LYS A 182 14.29 1.18 4.97
C LYS A 182 14.60 -0.04 4.12
N GLU A 183 15.88 -0.27 3.93
CA GLU A 183 16.36 -1.43 3.21
C GLU A 183 15.87 -2.73 3.84
N VAL A 184 15.41 -3.66 3.00
CA VAL A 184 14.99 -5.01 3.39
C VAL A 184 16.18 -5.95 3.23
N SER A 185 16.39 -6.85 4.18
CA SER A 185 17.34 -7.94 4.06
C SER A 185 16.63 -9.28 4.17
N ILE A 186 16.79 -10.12 3.15
CA ILE A 186 16.17 -11.44 3.02
C ILE A 186 17.03 -12.36 2.16
N ASN A 187 17.10 -13.64 2.51
CA ASN A 187 17.75 -14.63 1.66
C ASN A 187 16.93 -14.91 0.39
N ASP A 188 17.60 -15.15 -0.73
CA ASP A 188 16.97 -15.48 -2.02
C ASP A 188 15.99 -16.66 -1.91
N SER A 189 16.38 -17.74 -1.22
CA SER A 189 15.49 -18.90 -1.04
C SER A 189 14.17 -18.53 -0.37
N ASP A 190 14.23 -17.74 0.69
CA ASP A 190 13.04 -17.29 1.43
C ASP A 190 12.21 -16.30 0.61
N TYR A 191 12.87 -15.43 -0.16
CA TYR A 191 12.20 -14.52 -1.08
C TYR A 191 11.37 -15.28 -2.13
N TYR A 192 11.97 -16.24 -2.83
CA TYR A 192 11.25 -17.01 -3.86
C TYR A 192 10.18 -17.95 -3.31
N GLU A 193 10.26 -18.30 -2.03
CA GLU A 193 9.20 -19.02 -1.32
C GLU A 193 8.07 -18.08 -0.81
N GLY A 194 8.20 -16.78 -0.99
CA GLY A 194 7.19 -15.78 -0.64
C GLY A 194 7.23 -15.34 0.83
N TYR A 195 8.38 -15.45 1.51
CA TYR A 195 8.57 -14.99 2.90
C TYR A 195 9.05 -13.54 3.01
N GLY A 196 9.12 -12.80 1.90
CA GLY A 196 9.50 -11.40 1.91
C GLY A 196 8.39 -10.48 2.44
N ARG A 197 8.70 -9.19 2.41
CA ARG A 197 7.83 -8.13 2.87
C ARG A 197 6.85 -7.72 1.78
N TYR A 198 5.57 -7.95 2.03
CA TYR A 198 4.50 -7.43 1.19
C TYR A 198 3.98 -6.10 1.73
N ALA A 199 3.64 -5.20 0.83
CA ALA A 199 2.87 -4.01 1.14
C ALA A 199 1.78 -3.80 0.10
N ILE A 200 0.56 -3.56 0.55
CA ILE A 200 -0.53 -3.07 -0.28
C ILE A 200 -0.68 -1.59 0.02
N THR A 201 -0.39 -0.74 -0.96
CA THR A 201 -0.43 0.70 -0.82
C THR A 201 -1.63 1.27 -1.56
N HIS A 202 -2.51 1.90 -0.80
CA HIS A 202 -3.70 2.60 -1.30
C HIS A 202 -3.46 4.10 -1.28
N PHE A 203 -3.81 4.76 -2.36
CA PHE A 203 -3.75 6.21 -2.52
C PHE A 203 -5.17 6.70 -2.74
N GLY A 204 -5.78 7.28 -1.71
CA GLY A 204 -7.07 7.96 -1.84
C GLY A 204 -6.87 9.39 -2.29
N GLU A 205 -7.64 9.87 -3.26
CA GLU A 205 -7.49 11.18 -3.87
C GLU A 205 -8.81 11.95 -3.92
N ILE A 206 -8.71 13.27 -3.80
CA ILE A 206 -9.83 14.17 -4.06
C ILE A 206 -9.58 14.85 -5.41
N TRP A 207 -10.35 14.45 -6.40
CA TRP A 207 -10.26 15.03 -7.75
C TRP A 207 -11.33 16.10 -7.95
N ASP A 208 -10.89 17.29 -8.32
CA ASP A 208 -11.77 18.33 -8.84
C ASP A 208 -12.03 18.08 -10.34
N ARG A 209 -13.16 17.48 -10.63
CA ARG A 209 -13.60 17.18 -12.00
C ARG A 209 -13.81 18.43 -12.85
N THR A 210 -13.97 19.61 -12.24
CA THR A 210 -14.22 20.87 -12.96
C THR A 210 -12.96 21.45 -13.59
N ARG A 211 -11.78 21.12 -13.05
CA ARG A 211 -10.49 21.67 -13.53
C ARG A 211 -9.93 20.98 -14.77
N ARG A 212 -10.41 19.83 -15.19
CA ARG A 212 -9.83 19.07 -16.32
C ARG A 212 -10.67 19.09 -17.60
N GLY A 213 -11.61 20.00 -17.79
CA GLY A 213 -12.26 20.19 -19.09
C GLY A 213 -12.72 18.89 -19.78
N ILE A 214 -13.11 17.86 -19.00
CA ILE A 214 -13.71 16.65 -19.54
C ILE A 214 -15.14 17.02 -19.90
N LYS A 215 -15.30 17.37 -21.19
CA LYS A 215 -16.62 17.54 -21.84
C LYS A 215 -17.25 16.17 -22.03
#